data_496d31407a85c605a91873c28c2a9d3f
#
_entry.id   496d31407a85c605a91873c28c2a9d3f
#
_cell.length_a   1.000
_cell.length_b   1.000
_cell.length_c   1.000
_cell.angle_alpha   90.00
_cell.angle_beta   90.00
_cell.angle_gamma   90.00
#
_symmetry.space_group_name_H-M   'P 1'
#
loop_
_entity.id
_entity.type
_entity.pdbx_description
1 polymer ?
#
loop_
_entity_poly.entity_id
_entity_poly.type
_entity_poly.pdbx_seq_one_letter_code
_entity_poly.pdbx_strand_id
1 'polypeptide(L)'
;KEDLVFKQTGDSIVGTNYIRPSAAQKVTGTWDFGADDALKMPSGTLRLALTQAKVSHANILNIDTAEAESMPGVVRVITAKDIKAAGGTNKINGLVMLPKHNKTDGFERPVLCDEKIFQFGDAIAIVAADTEEHARAAAEAVKVEIEELPAYMNAMDAIAPDAAEIHPGNPNAFFETNCIKGPDFDWDSIPDSQQVEIESYCS
;
A
#
# COMPACT_ATOMS: atom_id res chain seq x y z
N LYS A 1 -1.87 -36.32 -23.73
CA LYS A 1 -0.80 -35.28 -23.86
C LYS A 1 -1.28 -34.39 -24.98
N GLU A 2 -1.82 -33.24 -24.63
CA GLU A 2 -2.14 -32.22 -25.62
C GLU A 2 -0.91 -31.32 -25.73
N ASP A 3 -0.33 -31.29 -26.93
CA ASP A 3 0.76 -30.40 -27.24
C ASP A 3 0.22 -28.97 -27.32
N LEU A 4 0.87 -28.05 -26.59
CA LEU A 4 0.57 -26.62 -26.70
C LEU A 4 0.97 -26.16 -28.11
N VAL A 5 -0.03 -25.87 -28.92
CA VAL A 5 0.18 -25.29 -30.24
C VAL A 5 -0.04 -23.79 -30.18
N PHE A 6 1.05 -23.03 -30.33
CA PHE A 6 0.97 -21.59 -30.54
C PHE A 6 0.69 -21.33 -32.02
N LYS A 7 -0.42 -20.69 -32.29
CA LYS A 7 -0.74 -20.25 -33.66
C LYS A 7 -0.47 -18.76 -33.75
N GLN A 8 0.53 -18.39 -34.53
CA GLN A 8 0.77 -17.01 -34.88
C GLN A 8 -0.28 -16.59 -35.94
N THR A 9 -1.05 -15.58 -35.62
CA THR A 9 -1.99 -14.93 -36.54
C THR A 9 -1.60 -13.48 -36.70
N GLY A 10 -0.91 -13.14 -37.80
CA GLY A 10 -0.35 -11.80 -37.98
C GLY A 10 0.80 -11.54 -36.99
N ASP A 11 0.90 -10.33 -36.47
CA ASP A 11 1.96 -9.87 -35.53
C ASP A 11 1.65 -10.14 -34.05
N SER A 12 0.61 -10.93 -33.75
CA SER A 12 0.24 -11.23 -32.36
C SER A 12 0.19 -12.73 -32.09
N ILE A 13 0.71 -13.12 -30.93
CA ILE A 13 0.62 -14.48 -30.38
C ILE A 13 -0.57 -14.53 -29.43
N VAL A 14 -1.60 -15.27 -29.76
CA VAL A 14 -2.74 -15.52 -28.89
C VAL A 14 -2.59 -16.91 -28.27
N GLY A 15 -2.27 -16.97 -27.00
CA GLY A 15 -2.21 -18.21 -26.21
C GLY A 15 -3.43 -18.35 -25.31
N THR A 16 -4.12 -19.48 -25.37
CA THR A 16 -5.33 -19.76 -24.57
C THR A 16 -5.12 -20.74 -23.41
N ASN A 17 -3.91 -21.24 -23.16
CA ASN A 17 -3.69 -22.25 -22.14
C ASN A 17 -2.54 -21.90 -21.17
N TYR A 18 -2.76 -22.18 -19.89
CA TYR A 18 -1.76 -22.07 -18.83
C TYR A 18 -0.66 -23.13 -18.99
N ILE A 19 0.59 -22.70 -18.89
CA ILE A 19 1.73 -23.61 -18.75
C ILE A 19 1.69 -24.17 -17.32
N ARG A 20 1.50 -25.48 -17.16
CA ARG A 20 1.61 -26.13 -15.86
C ARG A 20 3.08 -26.24 -15.43
N PRO A 21 3.43 -25.94 -14.17
CA PRO A 21 4.82 -25.91 -13.71
C PRO A 21 5.56 -27.26 -13.70
N SER A 22 4.88 -28.36 -13.96
CA SER A 22 5.42 -29.72 -13.80
C SER A 22 6.14 -30.31 -15.00
N ALA A 23 6.29 -29.59 -16.09
CA ALA A 23 7.04 -30.04 -17.27
C ALA A 23 8.09 -29.00 -17.62
N ALA A 24 9.36 -29.32 -17.37
CA ALA A 24 10.47 -28.55 -17.93
C ALA A 24 10.44 -28.67 -19.47
N GLN A 25 9.84 -27.71 -20.11
CA GLN A 25 9.81 -27.64 -21.57
C GLN A 25 10.99 -26.75 -21.99
N LYS A 26 11.93 -27.35 -22.73
CA LYS A 26 13.03 -26.60 -23.33
C LYS A 26 12.47 -25.77 -24.47
N VAL A 27 12.35 -24.49 -24.27
CA VAL A 27 12.02 -23.54 -25.35
C VAL A 27 13.28 -23.34 -26.17
N THR A 28 13.34 -23.94 -27.35
CA THR A 28 14.43 -23.72 -28.30
C THR A 28 13.95 -22.74 -29.37
N GLY A 29 14.29 -21.49 -29.16
CA GLY A 29 14.02 -20.37 -30.05
C GLY A 29 14.39 -19.06 -29.40
N THR A 30 14.87 -18.12 -30.19
CA THR A 30 15.07 -16.75 -29.73
C THR A 30 13.68 -16.08 -29.73
N TRP A 31 13.18 -15.82 -28.52
CA TRP A 31 11.99 -14.98 -28.40
C TRP A 31 12.48 -13.53 -28.40
N ASP A 32 12.33 -12.88 -29.52
CA ASP A 32 12.50 -11.44 -29.58
C ASP A 32 11.18 -10.81 -29.11
N PHE A 33 11.13 -10.50 -27.85
CA PHE A 33 10.13 -9.56 -27.34
C PHE A 33 10.62 -8.18 -27.74
N GLY A 34 10.49 -7.85 -29.03
CA GLY A 34 10.75 -6.50 -29.49
C GLY A 34 10.05 -5.53 -28.56
N ALA A 35 10.80 -4.68 -27.91
CA ALA A 35 10.32 -3.78 -26.85
C ALA A 35 9.14 -2.89 -27.32
N ASP A 36 8.93 -2.82 -28.62
CA ASP A 36 7.91 -1.94 -29.23
C ASP A 36 6.54 -2.58 -29.47
N ASP A 37 6.42 -3.92 -29.49
CA ASP A 37 5.14 -4.54 -29.90
C ASP A 37 4.36 -5.21 -28.77
N ALA A 38 4.97 -5.48 -27.62
CA ALA A 38 4.31 -6.28 -26.57
C ALA A 38 3.24 -5.50 -25.79
N LEU A 39 3.30 -4.19 -25.74
CA LEU A 39 2.36 -3.34 -24.99
C LEU A 39 2.19 -1.98 -25.68
N LYS A 40 1.61 -1.95 -26.85
CA LYS A 40 1.14 -0.66 -27.41
C LYS A 40 0.01 -0.14 -26.53
N MET A 41 0.33 0.86 -25.73
CA MET A 41 -0.71 1.56 -24.99
C MET A 41 -1.68 2.22 -25.96
N PRO A 42 -2.99 2.15 -25.71
CA PRO A 42 -3.97 2.85 -26.53
C PRO A 42 -3.60 4.32 -26.68
N SER A 43 -3.89 4.91 -27.85
CA SER A 43 -3.69 6.35 -28.06
C SER A 43 -4.49 7.14 -27.01
N GLY A 44 -3.86 8.14 -26.40
CA GLY A 44 -4.47 8.94 -25.36
C GLY A 44 -4.43 8.33 -23.96
N THR A 45 -3.71 7.21 -23.76
CA THR A 45 -3.48 6.67 -22.41
C THR A 45 -2.69 7.67 -21.58
N LEU A 46 -3.24 8.03 -20.42
CA LEU A 46 -2.58 8.91 -19.47
C LEU A 46 -1.56 8.16 -18.61
N ARG A 47 -0.55 8.88 -18.17
CA ARG A 47 0.44 8.42 -17.20
C ARG A 47 0.06 8.95 -15.83
N LEU A 48 0.26 8.10 -14.81
CA LEU A 48 -0.03 8.46 -13.44
C LEU A 48 1.26 8.55 -12.63
N ALA A 49 1.33 9.57 -11.78
CA ALA A 49 2.36 9.70 -10.76
C ALA A 49 1.71 10.02 -9.40
N LEU A 50 2.38 9.63 -8.32
CA LEU A 50 1.91 9.84 -6.96
C LEU A 50 2.70 10.96 -6.30
N THR A 51 2.00 11.89 -5.66
CA THR A 51 2.59 12.72 -4.62
C THR A 51 2.63 11.89 -3.34
N GLN A 52 3.83 11.65 -2.82
CA GLN A 52 4.05 10.79 -1.66
C GLN A 52 4.60 11.57 -0.48
N ALA A 53 4.22 11.12 0.72
CA ALA A 53 4.75 11.67 1.97
C ALA A 53 6.27 11.44 2.07
N LYS A 54 7.00 12.49 2.47
CA LYS A 54 8.45 12.46 2.69
C LYS A 54 8.81 12.38 4.18
N VAL A 55 7.82 12.17 5.03
CA VAL A 55 7.94 12.01 6.47
C VAL A 55 7.18 10.77 6.93
N SER A 56 7.54 10.24 8.09
CA SER A 56 6.97 8.98 8.59
C SER A 56 5.68 9.18 9.39
N HIS A 57 5.49 10.35 10.03
CA HIS A 57 4.31 10.62 10.83
C HIS A 57 4.06 12.12 10.89
N ALA A 58 2.91 12.58 10.45
CA ALA A 58 2.55 13.99 10.46
C ALA A 58 1.03 14.20 10.35
N ASN A 59 0.55 15.33 10.81
CA ASN A 59 -0.75 15.87 10.43
C ASN A 59 -0.61 16.65 9.11
N ILE A 60 -1.59 16.50 8.23
CA ILE A 60 -1.68 17.30 7.00
C ILE A 60 -2.55 18.52 7.31
N LEU A 61 -1.96 19.71 7.17
CA LEU A 61 -2.65 20.98 7.42
C LEU A 61 -3.32 21.50 6.16
N ASN A 62 -2.64 21.34 5.01
CA ASN A 62 -3.16 21.79 3.71
C ASN A 62 -2.54 21.00 2.56
N ILE A 63 -3.31 20.82 1.49
CA ILE A 63 -2.85 20.24 0.21
C ILE A 63 -3.23 21.25 -0.88
N ASP A 64 -2.22 21.88 -1.50
CA ASP A 64 -2.39 22.82 -2.59
C ASP A 64 -1.97 22.18 -3.92
N THR A 65 -2.93 22.00 -4.81
CA THR A 65 -2.76 21.37 -6.13
C THR A 65 -2.71 22.37 -7.28
N ALA A 66 -2.90 23.68 -7.02
CA ALA A 66 -3.10 24.69 -8.04
C ALA A 66 -1.92 24.81 -9.02
N GLU A 67 -0.68 24.73 -8.53
CA GLU A 67 0.50 24.75 -9.37
C GLU A 67 0.55 23.50 -10.27
N ALA A 68 0.36 22.32 -9.70
CA ALA A 68 0.37 21.05 -10.43
C ALA A 68 -0.71 21.00 -11.52
N GLU A 69 -1.92 21.48 -11.21
CA GLU A 69 -3.04 21.50 -12.17
C GLU A 69 -2.79 22.44 -13.36
N SER A 70 -1.98 23.49 -13.17
CA SER A 70 -1.64 24.46 -14.22
C SER A 70 -0.49 24.03 -15.13
N MET A 71 0.20 22.92 -14.80
CA MET A 71 1.37 22.48 -15.55
C MET A 71 1.01 21.88 -16.92
N PRO A 72 1.88 22.06 -17.93
CA PRO A 72 1.64 21.51 -19.26
C PRO A 72 1.45 19.99 -19.23
N GLY A 73 0.49 19.48 -20.01
CA GLY A 73 0.24 18.04 -20.15
C GLY A 73 -0.54 17.43 -18.99
N VAL A 74 -0.76 18.14 -17.90
CA VAL A 74 -1.57 17.66 -16.78
C VAL A 74 -3.04 17.68 -17.15
N VAL A 75 -3.70 16.53 -16.98
CA VAL A 75 -5.13 16.38 -17.25
C VAL A 75 -5.93 16.53 -15.98
N ARG A 76 -5.43 15.97 -14.87
CA ARG A 76 -6.10 16.05 -13.58
C ARG A 76 -5.16 15.74 -12.42
N VAL A 77 -5.38 16.41 -11.30
CA VAL A 77 -4.86 16.05 -9.99
C VAL A 77 -6.03 15.53 -9.16
N ILE A 78 -5.87 14.37 -8.54
CA ILE A 78 -6.89 13.67 -7.76
C ILE A 78 -6.41 13.60 -6.32
N THR A 79 -7.24 14.05 -5.40
CA THR A 79 -7.02 14.01 -3.95
C THR A 79 -8.12 13.19 -3.26
N ALA A 80 -8.00 12.98 -1.97
CA ALA A 80 -9.05 12.37 -1.17
C ALA A 80 -10.41 13.11 -1.27
N LYS A 81 -10.38 14.44 -1.48
CA LYS A 81 -11.60 15.23 -1.68
C LYS A 81 -12.36 14.80 -2.92
N ASP A 82 -11.65 14.51 -4.02
CA ASP A 82 -12.25 14.04 -5.27
C ASP A 82 -12.90 12.66 -5.10
N ILE A 83 -12.25 11.75 -4.38
CA ILE A 83 -12.80 10.42 -4.09
C ILE A 83 -14.11 10.56 -3.32
N LYS A 84 -14.11 11.38 -2.26
CA LYS A 84 -15.29 11.65 -1.42
C LYS A 84 -16.41 12.33 -2.23
N ALA A 85 -16.07 13.30 -3.08
CA ALA A 85 -17.02 14.01 -3.94
C ALA A 85 -17.67 13.09 -4.99
N ALA A 86 -16.94 12.08 -5.47
CA ALA A 86 -17.46 11.07 -6.37
C ALA A 86 -18.32 9.98 -5.66
N GLY A 87 -18.55 10.09 -4.35
CA GLY A 87 -19.30 9.11 -3.56
C GLY A 87 -18.49 7.86 -3.19
N GLY A 88 -17.17 7.87 -3.42
CA GLY A 88 -16.28 6.80 -3.02
C GLY A 88 -15.86 6.89 -1.55
N THR A 89 -15.38 5.76 -1.01
CA THR A 89 -14.73 5.74 0.30
C THR A 89 -13.23 5.92 0.15
N ASN A 90 -12.66 6.83 0.96
CA ASN A 90 -11.20 7.04 1.04
C ASN A 90 -10.54 6.12 2.08
N LYS A 91 -11.15 4.97 2.38
CA LYS A 91 -10.66 4.02 3.39
C LYS A 91 -10.37 2.66 2.78
N ILE A 92 -9.21 2.10 3.13
CA ILE A 92 -8.83 0.74 2.78
C ILE A 92 -9.20 -0.15 3.97
N ASN A 93 -10.12 -1.06 3.76
CA ASN A 93 -10.54 -2.03 4.75
C ASN A 93 -9.57 -3.23 4.72
N GLY A 94 -8.39 -3.05 5.34
CA GLY A 94 -7.25 -3.96 5.17
C GLY A 94 -7.13 -5.11 6.17
N LEU A 95 -7.87 -5.08 7.28
CA LEU A 95 -7.72 -6.06 8.37
C LEU A 95 -8.75 -7.20 8.31
N VAL A 96 -9.10 -7.63 7.12
CA VAL A 96 -10.01 -8.76 6.87
C VAL A 96 -9.49 -10.11 7.44
N MET A 97 -8.24 -10.16 7.87
CA MET A 97 -7.54 -11.40 8.22
C MET A 97 -7.73 -11.86 9.66
N LEU A 98 -8.42 -11.11 10.51
CA LEU A 98 -8.64 -11.47 11.90
C LEU A 98 -10.13 -11.66 12.22
N PRO A 99 -10.73 -12.83 11.87
CA PRO A 99 -12.17 -13.04 11.93
C PRO A 99 -12.79 -12.99 13.33
N LYS A 100 -11.99 -12.92 14.40
CA LYS A 100 -12.46 -12.82 15.78
C LYS A 100 -12.39 -11.44 16.40
N HIS A 101 -11.79 -10.49 15.70
CA HIS A 101 -11.56 -9.13 16.20
C HIS A 101 -12.09 -8.13 15.19
N ASN A 102 -13.39 -7.87 15.25
CA ASN A 102 -14.06 -6.83 14.45
C ASN A 102 -13.67 -5.39 14.86
N LYS A 103 -12.50 -5.20 15.45
CA LYS A 103 -11.99 -3.88 15.82
C LYS A 103 -11.08 -3.32 14.73
N THR A 104 -11.61 -3.22 13.52
CA THR A 104 -10.90 -2.52 12.43
C THR A 104 -11.29 -1.05 12.37
N ASP A 105 -12.38 -0.67 13.02
CA ASP A 105 -12.86 0.70 13.06
C ASP A 105 -11.83 1.59 13.77
N GLY A 106 -11.36 2.60 13.04
CA GLY A 106 -10.34 3.55 13.51
C GLY A 106 -8.90 3.19 13.13
N PHE A 107 -8.66 2.03 12.53
CA PHE A 107 -7.35 1.61 12.02
C PHE A 107 -7.29 1.52 10.49
N GLU A 108 -8.36 1.94 9.81
CA GLU A 108 -8.39 1.93 8.35
C GLU A 108 -7.38 2.93 7.80
N ARG A 109 -6.63 2.47 6.81
CA ARG A 109 -5.70 3.31 6.07
C ARG A 109 -6.45 4.11 5.00
N PRO A 110 -6.12 5.39 4.82
CA PRO A 110 -6.66 6.13 3.69
C PRO A 110 -6.09 5.61 2.36
N VAL A 111 -6.87 5.73 1.28
CA VAL A 111 -6.38 5.53 -0.09
C VAL A 111 -5.43 6.66 -0.46
N LEU A 112 -5.85 7.90 -0.19
CA LEU A 112 -5.02 9.11 -0.27
C LEU A 112 -5.10 9.84 1.06
N CYS A 113 -3.95 10.14 1.65
CA CYS A 113 -3.90 10.87 2.92
C CYS A 113 -4.39 12.30 2.74
N ASP A 114 -5.33 12.72 3.59
CA ASP A 114 -5.88 14.09 3.61
C ASP A 114 -5.84 14.75 4.98
N GLU A 115 -5.71 13.99 6.05
CA GLU A 115 -5.67 14.48 7.42
C GLU A 115 -4.36 14.10 8.13
N LYS A 116 -3.87 12.88 7.88
CA LYS A 116 -2.71 12.34 8.58
C LYS A 116 -1.86 11.44 7.68
N ILE A 117 -0.54 11.50 7.88
CA ILE A 117 0.47 10.61 7.31
C ILE A 117 0.83 9.59 8.37
N PHE A 118 0.77 8.31 8.03
CA PHE A 118 1.03 7.18 8.93
C PHE A 118 2.37 6.52 8.67
N GLN A 119 2.93 6.69 7.48
CA GLN A 119 4.25 6.15 7.13
C GLN A 119 4.89 6.93 5.98
N PHE A 120 6.20 6.81 5.87
CA PHE A 120 6.95 7.33 4.72
C PHE A 120 6.43 6.70 3.42
N GLY A 121 6.18 7.53 2.41
CA GLY A 121 5.68 7.07 1.12
C GLY A 121 4.16 6.95 1.00
N ASP A 122 3.39 7.30 2.05
CA ASP A 122 1.92 7.36 1.94
C ASP A 122 1.50 8.26 0.78
N ALA A 123 0.53 7.81 -0.01
CA ALA A 123 0.02 8.56 -1.15
C ALA A 123 -0.89 9.71 -0.68
N ILE A 124 -0.66 10.91 -1.21
CA ILE A 124 -1.42 12.13 -0.88
C ILE A 124 -2.26 12.58 -2.06
N ALA A 125 -1.69 12.54 -3.28
CA ALA A 125 -2.40 12.88 -4.51
C ALA A 125 -1.96 11.97 -5.66
N ILE A 126 -2.82 11.84 -6.67
CA ILE A 126 -2.54 11.17 -7.93
C ILE A 126 -2.60 12.22 -9.03
N VAL A 127 -1.53 12.34 -9.80
CA VAL A 127 -1.49 13.21 -10.97
C VAL A 127 -1.61 12.38 -12.24
N ALA A 128 -2.53 12.75 -13.11
CA ALA A 128 -2.71 12.16 -14.44
C ALA A 128 -2.26 13.17 -15.51
N ALA A 129 -1.32 12.77 -16.37
CA ALA A 129 -0.79 13.59 -17.44
C ALA A 129 -0.59 12.78 -18.73
N ASP A 130 -0.31 13.48 -19.82
CA ASP A 130 -0.08 12.91 -21.14
C ASP A 130 1.24 12.13 -21.25
N THR A 131 2.25 12.52 -20.47
CA THR A 131 3.55 11.84 -20.39
C THR A 131 3.93 11.52 -18.95
N GLU A 132 4.85 10.57 -18.78
CA GLU A 132 5.38 10.22 -17.46
C GLU A 132 6.17 11.37 -16.83
N GLU A 133 6.91 12.12 -17.65
CA GLU A 133 7.70 13.27 -17.22
C GLU A 133 6.78 14.39 -16.68
N HIS A 134 5.71 14.71 -17.40
CA HIS A 134 4.72 15.68 -16.94
C HIS A 134 4.02 15.22 -15.65
N ALA A 135 3.62 13.94 -15.59
CA ALA A 135 2.99 13.38 -14.39
C ALA A 135 3.90 13.48 -13.16
N ARG A 136 5.18 13.11 -13.29
CA ARG A 136 6.16 13.18 -12.20
C ARG A 136 6.46 14.61 -11.78
N ALA A 137 6.72 15.50 -12.73
CA ALA A 137 6.98 16.90 -12.43
C ALA A 137 5.81 17.57 -11.71
N ALA A 138 4.58 17.29 -12.15
CA ALA A 138 3.40 17.83 -11.49
C ALA A 138 3.13 17.18 -10.12
N ALA A 139 3.44 15.89 -9.93
CA ALA A 139 3.34 15.26 -8.63
C ALA A 139 4.31 15.86 -7.60
N GLU A 140 5.47 16.35 -8.04
CA GLU A 140 6.42 17.07 -7.19
C GLU A 140 6.00 18.51 -6.90
N ALA A 141 5.19 19.11 -7.79
CA ALA A 141 4.69 20.48 -7.65
C ALA A 141 3.50 20.60 -6.69
N VAL A 142 2.87 19.48 -6.29
CA VAL A 142 1.83 19.50 -5.25
C VAL A 142 2.46 19.89 -3.92
N LYS A 143 1.96 20.96 -3.32
CA LYS A 143 2.45 21.45 -2.03
C LYS A 143 1.63 20.88 -0.90
N VAL A 144 2.31 20.31 0.09
CA VAL A 144 1.68 19.73 1.28
C VAL A 144 2.26 20.42 2.51
N GLU A 145 1.40 21.09 3.25
CA GLU A 145 1.74 21.68 4.55
C GLU A 145 1.48 20.64 5.63
N ILE A 146 2.49 20.37 6.45
CA ILE A 146 2.44 19.34 7.47
C ILE A 146 2.90 19.85 8.83
N GLU A 147 2.40 19.22 9.87
CA GLU A 147 2.91 19.28 11.23
C GLU A 147 3.50 17.92 11.58
N GLU A 148 4.82 17.83 11.69
CA GLU A 148 5.48 16.57 12.00
C GLU A 148 5.15 16.09 13.41
N LEU A 149 4.92 14.80 13.56
CA LEU A 149 4.64 14.12 14.82
C LEU A 149 5.77 13.12 15.13
N PRO A 150 5.93 12.72 16.42
CA PRO A 150 6.86 11.66 16.77
C PRO A 150 6.64 10.40 15.95
N ALA A 151 7.72 9.89 15.35
CA ALA A 151 7.71 8.64 14.58
C ALA A 151 8.41 7.53 15.37
N TYR A 152 7.78 6.38 15.48
CA TYR A 152 8.30 5.24 16.22
C TYR A 152 8.84 4.19 15.26
N MET A 153 10.11 3.83 15.44
CA MET A 153 10.81 2.88 14.57
C MET A 153 10.83 1.45 15.14
N ASN A 154 10.33 1.28 16.35
CA ASN A 154 10.16 -0.02 16.97
C ASN A 154 8.88 -0.08 17.80
N ALA A 155 8.39 -1.29 18.03
CA ALA A 155 7.13 -1.53 18.71
C ALA A 155 7.16 -1.08 20.20
N MET A 156 8.30 -1.20 20.87
CA MET A 156 8.42 -0.86 22.30
C MET A 156 8.25 0.63 22.54
N ASP A 157 8.88 1.45 21.68
CA ASP A 157 8.73 2.90 21.76
C ASP A 157 7.29 3.32 21.42
N ALA A 158 6.65 2.61 20.49
CA ALA A 158 5.27 2.91 20.08
C ALA A 158 4.23 2.59 21.16
N ILE A 159 4.49 1.61 22.03
CA ILE A 159 3.58 1.22 23.12
C ILE A 159 3.98 1.83 24.48
N ALA A 160 5.02 2.65 24.54
CA ALA A 160 5.41 3.34 25.77
C ALA A 160 4.25 4.18 26.33
N PRO A 161 4.12 4.34 27.66
CA PRO A 161 2.99 5.03 28.26
C PRO A 161 2.81 6.49 27.83
N ASP A 162 3.90 7.12 27.38
CA ASP A 162 3.95 8.52 26.91
C ASP A 162 4.00 8.63 25.38
N ALA A 163 3.86 7.50 24.66
CA ALA A 163 3.86 7.52 23.22
C ALA A 163 2.62 8.23 22.65
N ALA A 164 2.84 9.05 21.62
CA ALA A 164 1.75 9.70 20.91
C ALA A 164 0.90 8.67 20.14
N GLU A 165 -0.41 8.89 20.09
CA GLU A 165 -1.33 8.04 19.33
C GLU A 165 -1.01 8.08 17.84
N ILE A 166 -0.76 6.90 17.25
CA ILE A 166 -0.59 6.75 15.80
C ILE A 166 -1.96 6.88 15.13
N HIS A 167 -2.96 6.16 15.63
CA HIS A 167 -4.34 6.24 15.18
C HIS A 167 -5.19 7.00 16.21
N PRO A 168 -5.69 8.19 15.90
CA PRO A 168 -6.41 9.03 16.85
C PRO A 168 -7.57 8.29 17.53
N GLY A 169 -7.61 8.34 18.85
CA GLY A 169 -8.64 7.68 19.66
C GLY A 169 -8.48 6.15 19.80
N ASN A 170 -7.37 5.59 19.32
CA ASN A 170 -7.10 4.17 19.43
C ASN A 170 -5.72 3.92 20.06
N PRO A 171 -5.58 2.90 20.93
CA PRO A 171 -4.30 2.56 21.51
C PRO A 171 -3.32 2.06 20.45
N ASN A 172 -2.04 2.38 20.59
CA ASN A 172 -1.00 1.90 19.67
C ASN A 172 -0.85 0.37 19.74
N ALA A 173 -1.10 -0.25 20.89
CA ALA A 173 -1.28 -1.70 21.02
C ALA A 173 -2.74 -2.05 20.66
N PHE A 174 -3.05 -2.22 19.38
CA PHE A 174 -4.42 -2.45 18.92
C PHE A 174 -4.91 -3.89 19.08
N PHE A 175 -4.00 -4.81 19.30
CA PHE A 175 -4.32 -6.22 19.36
C PHE A 175 -3.44 -6.94 20.38
N GLU A 176 -4.09 -7.64 21.29
CA GLU A 176 -3.45 -8.52 22.25
C GLU A 176 -4.17 -9.86 22.25
N THR A 177 -3.45 -10.95 22.13
CA THR A 177 -4.02 -12.29 22.19
C THR A 177 -3.12 -13.21 22.98
N ASN A 178 -3.76 -13.96 23.87
CA ASN A 178 -3.11 -15.04 24.58
C ASN A 178 -3.32 -16.35 23.82
N CYS A 179 -2.24 -17.00 23.43
CA CYS A 179 -2.30 -18.32 22.82
C CYS A 179 -2.18 -19.38 23.93
N ILE A 180 -3.34 -19.81 24.43
CA ILE A 180 -3.40 -20.86 25.49
C ILE A 180 -3.76 -22.18 24.82
N LYS A 181 -2.90 -23.18 25.01
CA LYS A 181 -3.13 -24.55 24.57
C LYS A 181 -3.16 -25.49 25.76
N GLY A 182 -4.34 -26.01 26.09
CA GLY A 182 -4.55 -26.95 27.19
C GLY A 182 -5.64 -26.50 28.16
N PRO A 183 -5.91 -27.29 29.23
CA PRO A 183 -6.78 -26.84 30.32
C PRO A 183 -6.16 -25.64 31.03
N ASP A 184 -6.97 -24.96 31.83
CA ASP A 184 -6.54 -23.81 32.61
C ASP A 184 -5.21 -24.08 33.29
N PHE A 185 -4.24 -23.25 32.96
CA PHE A 185 -2.87 -23.43 33.40
C PHE A 185 -2.55 -22.36 34.44
N ASP A 186 -2.21 -22.81 35.65
CA ASP A 186 -1.83 -21.93 36.74
C ASP A 186 -0.31 -21.73 36.74
N TRP A 187 0.17 -20.59 36.24
CA TRP A 187 1.58 -20.22 36.18
C TRP A 187 2.20 -20.18 37.60
N ASP A 188 1.43 -19.73 38.61
CA ASP A 188 1.91 -19.58 39.96
C ASP A 188 2.20 -20.95 40.64
N SER A 189 1.66 -22.03 40.06
CA SER A 189 1.91 -23.37 40.51
C SER A 189 3.24 -23.97 40.01
N ILE A 190 3.92 -23.34 39.07
CA ILE A 190 5.18 -23.81 38.50
C ILE A 190 6.35 -23.15 39.21
N PRO A 191 7.33 -23.93 39.69
CA PRO A 191 8.55 -23.39 40.26
C PRO A 191 9.28 -22.45 39.25
N ASP A 192 9.78 -21.34 39.74
CA ASP A 192 10.52 -20.33 38.91
C ASP A 192 11.66 -20.97 38.10
N SER A 193 12.27 -22.04 38.62
CA SER A 193 13.32 -22.80 37.92
C SER A 193 12.85 -23.54 36.67
N GLN A 194 11.53 -23.65 36.47
CA GLN A 194 10.90 -24.30 35.28
C GLN A 194 10.19 -23.29 34.39
N GLN A 195 10.17 -22.02 34.77
CA GLN A 195 9.60 -20.96 33.98
C GLN A 195 10.69 -20.36 33.09
N VAL A 196 10.35 -20.16 31.83
CA VAL A 196 11.17 -19.40 30.87
C VAL A 196 10.29 -18.31 30.28
N GLU A 197 10.62 -17.08 30.59
CA GLU A 197 10.00 -15.93 29.97
C GLU A 197 10.74 -15.58 28.68
N ILE A 198 10.04 -15.59 27.57
CA ILE A 198 10.60 -15.24 26.26
C ILE A 198 9.81 -14.05 25.74
N GLU A 199 10.46 -12.90 25.70
CA GLU A 199 9.95 -11.75 25.00
C GLU A 199 10.33 -11.88 23.51
N SER A 200 9.32 -11.93 22.62
CA SER A 200 9.54 -11.90 21.19
C SER A 200 8.66 -10.83 20.56
N TYR A 201 9.30 -9.95 19.81
CA TYR A 201 8.64 -8.88 19.10
C TYR A 201 8.75 -9.14 17.60
N CYS A 202 7.59 -9.11 16.91
CA CYS A 202 7.56 -9.13 15.46
C CYS A 202 7.40 -7.67 14.97
N SER A 203 8.38 -7.19 14.25
CA SER A 203 8.37 -5.91 13.56
C SER A 203 7.79 -6.05 12.14
#